data_b17956cb64db2bcad9ec2dfbcfeb2962
#
_entry.id   b17956cb64db2bcad9ec2dfbcfeb2962
#
_cell.length_a   1.000
_cell.length_b   1.000
_cell.length_c   1.000
_cell.angle_alpha   90.00
_cell.angle_beta   90.00
_cell.angle_gamma   90.00
#
_symmetry.space_group_name_H-M   'P 1'
#
loop_
_entity.id
_entity.type
_entity.pdbx_description
1 polymer ?
#
loop_
_entity_poly.entity_id
_entity_poly.type
_entity_poly.pdbx_seq_one_letter_code
_entity_poly.pdbx_strand_id
1 'polypeptide(L)'
;MKRMKRLYNITLILLLLLFASAGASAQIRGVITDSLTHEPLMYITVQYEGKGVGGISNADGEYQVETRKGWNELTFSAIGYITKKVKFAPGTKVLNVALAPADVMLSEVVVKPKKEKYSRKNNPAVEFMKKVIEHKKALKLEENDFYQYQKYEKMKMSINDVTPEKMEKGIYKKFSFFKDQVEVSPKTNKMILPISIKETASRTIYRKSPKSEKTIIEGMNSNGIEEFFNTGDMLGTILTDVFSDVNIYDDDIRLLQRRFVSPIGRGAISFYKFYLMDTLMVDKQECVHLTFVPQNPQDFGFTGHLYVVKDSTYAVKKAVMNLPKKTGVNFVENLDIVQQFEQLPDSNWVLTDDDMTVELALMKGIQGLEVQRTTKYSDYKFDEIEPRLFRLKGSVIKEANMLAKSDEYWAKVRQVPLTKKESSMDVFMNRIEQIPGFKYVIFGAKAVSYTHLTLPTKLEV
;
A
#
# COMPACT_ATOMS: atom_id res chain seq x y z
N MET A 1 -33.40 -53.44 32.47
CA MET A 1 -32.25 -53.10 31.62
C MET A 1 -32.60 -52.49 30.25
N LYS A 2 -33.48 -53.01 29.46
CA LYS A 2 -33.82 -52.42 28.11
C LYS A 2 -34.40 -51.00 28.13
N ARG A 3 -35.18 -50.59 29.14
CA ARG A 3 -35.72 -49.22 29.29
C ARG A 3 -34.65 -48.19 29.62
N MET A 4 -33.70 -48.53 30.48
CA MET A 4 -32.59 -47.64 30.84
C MET A 4 -31.62 -47.35 29.66
N LYS A 5 -31.32 -48.39 28.84
CA LYS A 5 -30.52 -48.21 27.62
C LYS A 5 -31.21 -47.31 26.57
N ARG A 6 -32.54 -47.38 26.45
CA ARG A 6 -33.31 -46.47 25.58
C ARG A 6 -33.27 -45.02 26.09
N LEU A 7 -33.43 -44.80 27.41
CA LEU A 7 -33.32 -43.45 27.99
C LEU A 7 -31.91 -42.88 27.77
N TYR A 8 -30.86 -43.65 28.00
CA TYR A 8 -29.48 -43.26 27.80
C TYR A 8 -29.18 -42.87 26.34
N ASN A 9 -29.67 -43.64 25.39
CA ASN A 9 -29.53 -43.32 23.97
C ASN A 9 -30.30 -42.06 23.56
N ILE A 10 -31.49 -41.83 24.14
CA ILE A 10 -32.28 -40.62 23.84
C ILE A 10 -31.59 -39.38 24.45
N THR A 11 -31.06 -39.47 25.67
CA THR A 11 -30.31 -38.38 26.29
C THR A 11 -28.99 -38.09 25.55
N LEU A 12 -28.30 -39.13 25.06
CA LEU A 12 -27.07 -38.95 24.26
C LEU A 12 -27.35 -38.28 22.92
N ILE A 13 -28.46 -38.65 22.23
CA ILE A 13 -28.89 -38.06 20.98
C ILE A 13 -29.32 -36.57 21.21
N LEU A 14 -30.04 -36.27 22.29
CA LEU A 14 -30.40 -34.92 22.66
C LEU A 14 -29.18 -34.06 22.96
N LEU A 15 -28.17 -34.64 23.67
CA LEU A 15 -26.90 -33.97 23.97
C LEU A 15 -26.11 -33.69 22.67
N LEU A 16 -26.04 -34.63 21.77
CA LEU A 16 -25.43 -34.49 20.42
C LEU A 16 -26.12 -33.42 19.57
N LEU A 17 -27.45 -33.34 19.62
CA LEU A 17 -28.22 -32.30 18.93
C LEU A 17 -28.03 -30.92 19.54
N LEU A 18 -27.82 -30.82 20.88
CA LEU A 18 -27.48 -29.57 21.56
C LEU A 18 -26.06 -29.09 21.18
N PHE A 19 -25.09 -29.98 21.01
CA PHE A 19 -23.75 -29.64 20.55
C PHE A 19 -23.70 -29.28 19.05
N ALA A 20 -24.58 -29.82 18.23
CA ALA A 20 -24.65 -29.51 16.80
C ALA A 20 -25.22 -28.08 16.51
N SER A 21 -25.90 -27.45 17.45
CA SER A 21 -26.45 -26.09 17.33
C SER A 21 -25.48 -24.96 17.68
N ALA A 22 -24.26 -25.28 18.15
CA ALA A 22 -23.32 -24.31 18.71
C ALA A 22 -22.34 -23.69 17.69
N GLY A 23 -22.73 -23.53 16.43
CA GLY A 23 -21.74 -23.04 15.44
C GLY A 23 -22.25 -22.28 14.22
N ALA A 24 -23.49 -21.90 14.14
CA ALA A 24 -23.96 -21.09 13.04
C ALA A 24 -23.62 -19.61 13.26
N SER A 25 -22.37 -19.21 12.98
CA SER A 25 -22.04 -17.80 12.83
C SER A 25 -22.90 -17.21 11.74
N ALA A 26 -23.74 -16.24 12.06
CA ALA A 26 -24.48 -15.52 11.06
C ALA A 26 -23.50 -14.77 10.15
N GLN A 27 -23.62 -14.93 8.84
CA GLN A 27 -22.70 -14.34 7.86
C GLN A 27 -23.49 -13.55 6.84
N ILE A 28 -22.93 -12.42 6.42
CA ILE A 28 -23.35 -11.67 5.24
C ILE A 28 -22.51 -12.15 4.07
N ARG A 29 -23.16 -12.45 2.97
CA ARG A 29 -22.54 -12.77 1.68
C ARG A 29 -23.12 -11.89 0.58
N GLY A 30 -22.42 -11.75 -0.51
CA GLY A 30 -22.90 -11.00 -1.66
C GLY A 30 -21.89 -11.00 -2.79
N VAL A 31 -22.24 -10.30 -3.86
CA VAL A 31 -21.38 -10.09 -5.02
C VAL A 31 -21.08 -8.61 -5.12
N ILE A 32 -19.81 -8.31 -5.39
CA ILE A 32 -19.34 -6.94 -5.66
C ILE A 32 -19.13 -6.81 -7.15
N THR A 33 -19.72 -5.76 -7.73
CA THR A 33 -19.64 -5.50 -9.16
C THR A 33 -19.14 -4.08 -9.42
N ASP A 34 -18.58 -3.87 -10.60
CA ASP A 34 -18.33 -2.53 -11.11
C ASP A 34 -19.67 -1.85 -11.43
N SER A 35 -19.83 -0.58 -11.06
CA SER A 35 -21.09 0.15 -11.23
C SER A 35 -21.39 0.50 -12.67
N LEU A 36 -20.41 0.45 -13.56
CA LEU A 36 -20.51 0.83 -14.97
C LEU A 36 -20.59 -0.39 -15.87
N THR A 37 -19.68 -1.36 -15.68
CA THR A 37 -19.62 -2.56 -16.51
C THR A 37 -20.52 -3.68 -15.99
N HIS A 38 -20.95 -3.60 -14.72
CA HIS A 38 -21.65 -4.65 -13.99
C HIS A 38 -20.89 -5.97 -13.87
N GLU A 39 -19.60 -5.96 -14.15
CA GLU A 39 -18.74 -7.13 -13.99
C GLU A 39 -18.38 -7.37 -12.52
N PRO A 40 -18.21 -8.65 -12.12
CA PRO A 40 -17.81 -8.97 -10.77
C PRO A 40 -16.39 -8.47 -10.48
N LEU A 41 -16.22 -7.82 -9.34
CA LEU A 41 -14.94 -7.29 -8.88
C LEU A 41 -14.25 -8.24 -7.92
N MET A 42 -13.11 -8.76 -8.33
CA MET A 42 -12.27 -9.63 -7.51
C MET A 42 -11.38 -8.83 -6.55
N TYR A 43 -11.05 -9.43 -5.42
CA TYR A 43 -10.09 -8.92 -4.43
C TYR A 43 -10.44 -7.57 -3.82
N ILE A 44 -11.74 -7.26 -3.76
CA ILE A 44 -12.24 -6.11 -3.02
C ILE A 44 -12.15 -6.41 -1.53
N THR A 45 -11.55 -5.51 -0.77
CA THR A 45 -11.54 -5.59 0.69
C THR A 45 -12.91 -5.22 1.24
N VAL A 46 -13.50 -6.11 2.02
CA VAL A 46 -14.78 -5.91 2.70
C VAL A 46 -14.55 -6.00 4.20
N GLN A 47 -14.77 -4.93 4.93
CA GLN A 47 -14.44 -4.92 6.37
C GLN A 47 -15.40 -4.06 7.19
N TYR A 48 -15.53 -4.40 8.47
CA TYR A 48 -16.07 -3.49 9.46
C TYR A 48 -14.96 -2.52 9.88
N GLU A 49 -15.15 -1.25 9.61
CA GLU A 49 -14.15 -0.21 9.87
C GLU A 49 -13.71 -0.20 11.34
N GLY A 50 -12.39 -0.22 11.58
CA GLY A 50 -11.81 -0.22 12.92
C GLY A 50 -12.08 -1.46 13.77
N LYS A 51 -12.64 -2.54 13.22
CA LYS A 51 -13.01 -3.75 13.97
C LYS A 51 -12.11 -4.97 13.70
N GLY A 52 -11.23 -4.89 12.70
CA GLY A 52 -10.32 -5.99 12.35
C GLY A 52 -11.01 -7.28 11.85
N VAL A 53 -12.29 -7.17 11.47
CA VAL A 53 -13.08 -8.28 10.93
C VAL A 53 -13.51 -7.93 9.52
N GLY A 54 -13.21 -8.81 8.56
CA GLY A 54 -13.52 -8.59 7.16
C GLY A 54 -13.24 -9.82 6.30
N GLY A 55 -13.35 -9.63 5.00
CA GLY A 55 -13.06 -10.62 3.96
C GLY A 55 -12.56 -9.93 2.70
N ILE A 56 -12.28 -10.74 1.69
CA ILE A 56 -11.88 -10.28 0.36
C ILE A 56 -12.74 -11.02 -0.64
N SER A 57 -13.24 -10.33 -1.69
CA SER A 57 -13.99 -10.98 -2.74
C SER A 57 -13.11 -11.93 -3.56
N ASN A 58 -13.72 -13.04 -4.00
CA ASN A 58 -13.08 -14.02 -4.88
C ASN A 58 -13.09 -13.56 -6.35
N ALA A 59 -12.63 -14.43 -7.27
CA ALA A 59 -12.59 -14.13 -8.71
C ALA A 59 -13.97 -13.86 -9.34
N ASP A 60 -15.04 -14.35 -8.73
CA ASP A 60 -16.43 -14.13 -9.14
C ASP A 60 -17.07 -12.93 -8.43
N GLY A 61 -16.27 -12.12 -7.72
CA GLY A 61 -16.76 -10.97 -6.95
C GLY A 61 -17.49 -11.35 -5.65
N GLU A 62 -17.60 -12.64 -5.33
CA GLU A 62 -18.32 -13.10 -4.15
C GLU A 62 -17.51 -12.88 -2.89
N TYR A 63 -18.16 -12.38 -1.85
CA TYR A 63 -17.56 -12.18 -0.54
C TYR A 63 -18.42 -12.75 0.58
N GLN A 64 -17.79 -12.99 1.72
CA GLN A 64 -18.44 -13.50 2.92
C GLN A 64 -17.78 -12.91 4.16
N VAL A 65 -18.57 -12.31 5.06
CA VAL A 65 -18.13 -11.68 6.28
C VAL A 65 -19.03 -12.07 7.44
N GLU A 66 -18.42 -12.38 8.59
CA GLU A 66 -19.17 -12.68 9.81
C GLU A 66 -19.96 -11.47 10.30
N THR A 67 -21.20 -11.69 10.76
CA THR A 67 -22.00 -10.64 11.41
C THR A 67 -21.81 -10.67 12.90
N ARG A 68 -21.84 -9.49 13.51
CA ARG A 68 -21.81 -9.33 14.96
C ARG A 68 -22.87 -8.34 15.43
N LYS A 69 -23.44 -8.59 16.57
CA LYS A 69 -24.50 -7.74 17.13
C LYS A 69 -24.03 -6.30 17.27
N GLY A 70 -24.79 -5.38 16.72
CA GLY A 70 -24.48 -3.94 16.76
C GLY A 70 -23.55 -3.43 15.65
N TRP A 71 -23.08 -4.31 14.74
CA TRP A 71 -22.27 -3.93 13.58
C TRP A 71 -23.15 -3.95 12.33
N ASN A 72 -23.43 -2.79 11.80
CA ASN A 72 -24.41 -2.59 10.74
C ASN A 72 -23.89 -1.81 9.53
N GLU A 73 -22.57 -1.65 9.41
CA GLU A 73 -21.96 -0.94 8.29
C GLU A 73 -20.71 -1.68 7.82
N LEU A 74 -20.63 -1.99 6.53
CA LEU A 74 -19.46 -2.56 5.86
C LEU A 74 -18.82 -1.52 4.95
N THR A 75 -17.50 -1.48 4.94
CA THR A 75 -16.70 -0.69 4.02
C THR A 75 -16.14 -1.60 2.94
N PHE A 76 -16.36 -1.20 1.70
CA PHE A 76 -15.89 -1.87 0.49
C PHE A 76 -14.82 -0.99 -0.15
N SER A 77 -13.60 -1.49 -0.29
CA SER A 77 -12.48 -0.72 -0.82
C SER A 77 -11.60 -1.57 -1.73
N ALA A 78 -11.16 -0.95 -2.80
CA ALA A 78 -10.15 -1.48 -3.70
C ALA A 78 -9.41 -0.32 -4.36
N ILE A 79 -8.20 -0.58 -4.80
CA ILE A 79 -7.41 0.40 -5.54
C ILE A 79 -8.04 0.57 -6.93
N GLY A 80 -8.24 1.82 -7.33
CA GLY A 80 -8.92 2.16 -8.58
C GLY A 80 -10.44 2.27 -8.46
N TYR A 81 -11.02 2.10 -7.26
CA TYR A 81 -12.44 2.26 -6.99
C TYR A 81 -12.70 3.22 -5.84
N ILE A 82 -13.82 3.95 -5.94
CA ILE A 82 -14.28 4.81 -4.84
C ILE A 82 -14.71 3.93 -3.67
N THR A 83 -14.08 4.11 -2.51
CA THR A 83 -14.45 3.39 -1.29
C THR A 83 -15.92 3.66 -0.94
N LYS A 84 -16.69 2.60 -0.71
CA LYS A 84 -18.12 2.68 -0.43
C LYS A 84 -18.45 2.10 0.93
N LYS A 85 -19.15 2.87 1.76
CA LYS A 85 -19.71 2.41 3.03
C LYS A 85 -21.18 2.09 2.85
N VAL A 86 -21.59 0.89 3.26
CA VAL A 86 -22.97 0.41 3.10
C VAL A 86 -23.51 -0.04 4.45
N LYS A 87 -24.57 0.65 4.88
CA LYS A 87 -25.34 0.25 6.06
C LYS A 87 -26.33 -0.85 5.69
N PHE A 88 -26.51 -1.80 6.60
CA PHE A 88 -27.43 -2.91 6.41
C PHE A 88 -28.27 -3.16 7.68
N ALA A 89 -29.46 -3.73 7.51
CA ALA A 89 -30.35 -4.04 8.62
C ALA A 89 -29.88 -5.30 9.38
N PRO A 90 -30.16 -5.41 10.69
CA PRO A 90 -29.95 -6.64 11.43
C PRO A 90 -30.64 -7.83 10.76
N GLY A 91 -29.94 -8.94 10.58
CA GLY A 91 -30.48 -10.13 9.92
C GLY A 91 -30.28 -10.18 8.39
N THR A 92 -29.67 -9.18 7.78
CA THR A 92 -29.30 -9.19 6.37
C THR A 92 -28.35 -10.38 6.10
N LYS A 93 -28.71 -11.26 5.18
CA LYS A 93 -27.91 -12.42 4.78
C LYS A 93 -27.21 -12.22 3.43
N VAL A 94 -27.77 -11.39 2.56
CA VAL A 94 -27.22 -11.10 1.23
C VAL A 94 -27.14 -9.59 1.04
N LEU A 95 -25.97 -9.09 0.63
CA LEU A 95 -25.73 -7.68 0.38
C LEU A 95 -24.84 -7.56 -0.88
N ASN A 96 -25.45 -7.25 -2.00
CA ASN A 96 -24.73 -6.99 -3.26
C ASN A 96 -24.37 -5.52 -3.34
N VAL A 97 -23.15 -5.22 -3.80
CA VAL A 97 -22.60 -3.85 -3.82
C VAL A 97 -21.95 -3.57 -5.16
N ALA A 98 -22.30 -2.43 -5.75
CA ALA A 98 -21.60 -1.90 -6.91
C ALA A 98 -20.64 -0.77 -6.47
N LEU A 99 -19.38 -0.86 -6.93
CA LEU A 99 -18.35 0.16 -6.69
C LEU A 99 -18.13 1.00 -7.94
N ALA A 100 -17.97 2.31 -7.77
CA ALA A 100 -17.64 3.22 -8.84
C ALA A 100 -16.12 3.33 -9.01
N PRO A 101 -15.57 3.28 -10.24
CA PRO A 101 -14.16 3.56 -10.51
C PRO A 101 -13.74 4.95 -10.00
N ALA A 102 -12.52 5.06 -9.49
CA ALA A 102 -12.03 6.29 -8.82
C ALA A 102 -11.52 7.36 -9.77
N ASP A 103 -11.32 7.16 -10.99
CA ASP A 103 -11.01 8.14 -12.05
C ASP A 103 -11.01 7.43 -13.40
N VAL A 104 -12.13 7.49 -14.10
CA VAL A 104 -12.13 7.19 -15.54
C VAL A 104 -13.19 8.03 -16.22
N MET A 105 -12.76 8.97 -17.04
CA MET A 105 -13.61 9.45 -18.12
C MET A 105 -13.76 8.30 -19.13
N LEU A 106 -14.94 7.73 -19.20
CA LEU A 106 -15.24 6.54 -19.98
C LEU A 106 -15.61 6.86 -21.42
N SER A 107 -15.10 6.05 -22.32
CA SER A 107 -15.74 5.72 -23.59
C SER A 107 -15.93 4.21 -23.67
N GLU A 108 -17.16 3.86 -23.91
CA GLU A 108 -17.79 2.56 -23.78
C GLU A 108 -17.44 1.58 -24.92
N VAL A 109 -17.09 0.32 -24.58
CA VAL A 109 -17.61 -0.89 -25.25
C VAL A 109 -17.33 -2.13 -24.39
N VAL A 110 -18.37 -2.84 -24.03
CA VAL A 110 -18.33 -4.04 -23.17
C VAL A 110 -18.31 -5.31 -23.99
N VAL A 111 -17.34 -6.20 -23.77
CA VAL A 111 -17.39 -7.61 -24.20
C VAL A 111 -17.33 -8.49 -22.96
N LYS A 112 -18.37 -9.31 -22.74
CA LYS A 112 -18.48 -10.21 -21.57
C LYS A 112 -17.72 -11.52 -21.81
N PRO A 113 -16.73 -11.89 -20.97
CA PRO A 113 -16.15 -13.21 -21.03
C PRO A 113 -16.97 -14.26 -20.25
N LYS A 114 -17.06 -15.48 -20.81
CA LYS A 114 -17.64 -16.66 -20.14
C LYS A 114 -16.76 -17.10 -18.96
N LYS A 115 -17.39 -17.64 -17.91
CA LYS A 115 -16.72 -18.23 -16.73
C LYS A 115 -15.91 -19.47 -17.15
N GLU A 116 -14.63 -19.31 -17.44
CA GLU A 116 -13.72 -20.41 -17.70
C GLU A 116 -12.70 -20.56 -16.55
N LYS A 117 -12.34 -21.83 -16.26
CA LYS A 117 -11.27 -22.13 -15.30
C LYS A 117 -9.97 -21.50 -15.82
N TYR A 118 -9.27 -20.72 -15.00
CA TYR A 118 -8.02 -20.08 -15.41
C TYR A 118 -7.04 -21.09 -16.02
N SER A 119 -6.56 -20.79 -17.21
CA SER A 119 -5.53 -21.54 -17.91
C SER A 119 -4.47 -20.56 -18.38
N ARG A 120 -3.21 -20.97 -18.36
CA ARG A 120 -2.12 -20.20 -18.99
C ARG A 120 -2.05 -20.44 -20.48
N LYS A 121 -2.51 -21.62 -20.92
CA LYS A 121 -2.45 -22.03 -22.32
C LYS A 121 -3.56 -21.30 -23.10
N ASN A 122 -3.17 -20.65 -24.20
CA ASN A 122 -4.10 -19.86 -25.04
C ASN A 122 -4.81 -18.73 -24.31
N ASN A 123 -4.15 -18.14 -23.28
CA ASN A 123 -4.70 -17.02 -22.51
C ASN A 123 -4.20 -15.70 -23.09
N PRO A 124 -5.08 -14.82 -23.62
CA PRO A 124 -4.70 -13.56 -24.23
C PRO A 124 -3.92 -12.64 -23.27
N ALA A 125 -4.28 -12.62 -21.96
CA ALA A 125 -3.56 -11.84 -20.97
C ALA A 125 -2.11 -12.35 -20.79
N VAL A 126 -1.92 -13.67 -20.80
CA VAL A 126 -0.57 -14.27 -20.69
C VAL A 126 0.26 -13.95 -21.94
N GLU A 127 -0.33 -14.07 -23.13
CA GLU A 127 0.40 -13.74 -24.38
C GLU A 127 0.77 -12.25 -24.43
N PHE A 128 -0.13 -11.38 -23.99
CA PHE A 128 0.16 -9.95 -23.88
C PHE A 128 1.30 -9.70 -22.88
N MET A 129 1.23 -10.31 -21.69
CA MET A 129 2.27 -10.14 -20.65
C MET A 129 3.63 -10.68 -21.08
N LYS A 130 3.70 -11.72 -21.91
CA LYS A 130 4.97 -12.17 -22.50
C LYS A 130 5.65 -11.05 -23.29
N LYS A 131 4.89 -10.31 -24.11
CA LYS A 131 5.40 -9.16 -24.86
C LYS A 131 5.87 -8.04 -23.95
N VAL A 132 5.11 -7.72 -22.88
CA VAL A 132 5.54 -6.74 -21.86
C VAL A 132 6.89 -7.13 -21.24
N ILE A 133 7.03 -8.40 -20.86
CA ILE A 133 8.28 -8.92 -20.23
C ILE A 133 9.44 -8.91 -21.22
N GLU A 134 9.18 -9.21 -22.47
CA GLU A 134 10.20 -9.21 -23.54
C GLU A 134 10.73 -7.78 -23.80
N HIS A 135 9.84 -6.78 -23.84
CA HIS A 135 10.21 -5.40 -24.15
C HIS A 135 10.75 -4.61 -22.95
N LYS A 136 10.50 -5.07 -21.72
CA LYS A 136 10.83 -4.31 -20.50
C LYS A 136 12.30 -3.89 -20.39
N LYS A 137 13.24 -4.66 -20.98
CA LYS A 137 14.66 -4.34 -20.89
C LYS A 137 14.98 -3.03 -21.58
N ALA A 138 14.40 -2.80 -22.76
CA ALA A 138 14.61 -1.56 -23.52
C ALA A 138 14.04 -0.32 -22.83
N LEU A 139 13.13 -0.49 -21.86
CA LEU A 139 12.47 0.57 -21.12
C LEU A 139 13.17 0.92 -19.79
N LYS A 140 14.27 0.23 -19.45
CA LYS A 140 15.04 0.51 -18.24
C LYS A 140 15.91 1.75 -18.42
N LEU A 141 15.91 2.64 -17.44
CA LEU A 141 16.80 3.81 -17.43
C LEU A 141 18.27 3.43 -17.52
N GLU A 142 18.68 2.31 -16.91
CA GLU A 142 20.05 1.81 -16.85
C GLU A 142 20.59 1.34 -18.22
N GLU A 143 19.76 1.27 -19.24
CA GLU A 143 20.23 1.03 -20.62
C GLU A 143 20.84 2.29 -21.24
N ASN A 144 20.54 3.49 -20.75
CA ASN A 144 21.20 4.72 -21.13
C ASN A 144 22.64 4.78 -20.57
N ASP A 145 23.54 5.44 -21.28
CA ASP A 145 24.94 5.60 -20.84
C ASP A 145 25.03 6.51 -19.61
N PHE A 146 24.21 7.55 -19.58
CA PHE A 146 24.05 8.46 -18.46
C PHE A 146 22.58 8.79 -18.27
N TYR A 147 22.21 9.04 -17.02
CA TYR A 147 20.99 9.76 -16.70
C TYR A 147 21.14 10.51 -15.37
N GLN A 148 20.34 11.54 -15.23
CA GLN A 148 20.11 12.22 -13.96
C GLN A 148 18.65 12.66 -13.88
N TYR A 149 18.16 12.79 -12.65
CA TYR A 149 16.83 13.31 -12.36
C TYR A 149 16.78 13.97 -10.98
N GLN A 150 15.80 14.86 -10.79
CA GLN A 150 15.42 15.40 -9.49
C GLN A 150 14.37 14.50 -8.85
N LYS A 151 14.48 14.29 -7.55
CA LYS A 151 13.55 13.52 -6.73
C LYS A 151 13.08 14.37 -5.56
N TYR A 152 11.79 14.64 -5.48
CA TYR A 152 11.14 15.19 -4.29
C TYR A 152 10.36 14.09 -3.59
N GLU A 153 10.58 13.93 -2.31
CA GLU A 153 9.92 12.92 -1.48
C GLU A 153 9.29 13.58 -0.26
N LYS A 154 7.99 13.34 -0.04
CA LYS A 154 7.28 13.71 1.18
C LYS A 154 6.83 12.44 1.90
N MET A 155 7.28 12.25 3.13
CA MET A 155 6.89 11.15 3.99
C MET A 155 6.10 11.70 5.17
N LYS A 156 4.88 11.16 5.37
CA LYS A 156 3.99 11.49 6.48
C LYS A 156 3.76 10.26 7.33
N MET A 157 4.03 10.37 8.63
CA MET A 157 3.74 9.33 9.61
C MET A 157 2.56 9.75 10.47
N SER A 158 1.62 8.83 10.65
CA SER A 158 0.39 9.07 11.40
C SER A 158 0.06 7.90 12.30
N ILE A 159 -0.50 8.18 13.48
CA ILE A 159 -1.17 7.16 14.28
C ILE A 159 -2.47 6.82 13.57
N ASN A 160 -2.73 5.54 13.28
CA ASN A 160 -3.97 5.09 12.66
C ASN A 160 -5.02 4.64 13.70
N ASP A 161 -6.22 4.28 13.21
CA ASP A 161 -7.34 3.83 14.05
C ASP A 161 -7.77 4.81 15.17
N VAL A 162 -7.66 6.10 14.91
CA VAL A 162 -8.20 7.16 15.76
C VAL A 162 -9.70 7.23 15.54
N THR A 163 -10.49 6.54 16.39
CA THR A 163 -11.95 6.53 16.25
C THR A 163 -12.61 7.66 17.09
N PRO A 164 -13.83 8.09 16.73
CA PRO A 164 -14.56 9.08 17.53
C PRO A 164 -14.66 8.69 19.01
N GLU A 165 -14.88 7.41 19.31
CA GLU A 165 -14.97 6.90 20.69
C GLU A 165 -13.62 6.99 21.43
N LYS A 166 -12.51 6.83 20.73
CA LYS A 166 -11.17 7.03 21.31
C LYS A 166 -10.89 8.50 21.58
N MET A 167 -11.38 9.39 20.72
CA MET A 167 -11.22 10.84 20.88
C MET A 167 -11.95 11.40 22.11
N GLU A 168 -12.97 10.71 22.63
CA GLU A 168 -13.68 11.09 23.85
C GLU A 168 -13.02 10.50 25.11
N LYS A 169 -11.86 9.86 25.02
CA LYS A 169 -11.17 9.21 26.12
C LYS A 169 -9.69 9.62 26.19
N GLY A 170 -9.08 9.37 27.36
CA GLY A 170 -7.64 9.48 27.56
C GLY A 170 -7.07 10.84 27.20
N ILE A 171 -5.95 10.83 26.50
CA ILE A 171 -5.18 12.01 26.09
C ILE A 171 -5.98 12.91 25.14
N TYR A 172 -6.77 12.34 24.25
CA TYR A 172 -7.59 13.09 23.28
C TYR A 172 -8.69 13.92 23.96
N LYS A 173 -9.30 13.39 25.03
CA LYS A 173 -10.27 14.13 25.83
C LYS A 173 -9.60 15.20 26.67
N LYS A 174 -8.44 14.89 27.24
CA LYS A 174 -7.71 15.82 28.13
C LYS A 174 -7.16 17.03 27.37
N PHE A 175 -6.71 16.84 26.12
CA PHE A 175 -6.09 17.87 25.30
C PHE A 175 -6.82 17.99 23.96
N SER A 176 -7.74 18.95 23.87
CA SER A 176 -8.62 19.12 22.70
C SER A 176 -7.89 19.38 21.39
N PHE A 177 -6.68 19.96 21.43
CA PHE A 177 -5.89 20.26 20.23
C PHE A 177 -5.48 19.02 19.42
N PHE A 178 -5.52 17.81 20.00
CA PHE A 178 -5.38 16.57 19.24
C PHE A 178 -6.50 16.39 18.22
N LYS A 179 -7.74 16.79 18.58
CA LYS A 179 -8.89 16.69 17.68
C LYS A 179 -8.73 17.57 16.44
N ASP A 180 -8.09 18.73 16.60
CA ASP A 180 -7.83 19.66 15.49
C ASP A 180 -6.84 19.09 14.47
N GLN A 181 -5.92 18.21 14.92
CA GLN A 181 -4.91 17.59 14.08
C GLN A 181 -5.40 16.31 13.38
N VAL A 182 -6.43 15.63 13.90
CA VAL A 182 -6.97 14.41 13.29
C VAL A 182 -7.55 14.72 11.91
N GLU A 183 -7.22 13.87 10.93
CA GLU A 183 -7.72 13.94 9.56
C GLU A 183 -8.16 12.56 9.07
N VAL A 184 -8.83 12.52 7.92
CA VAL A 184 -9.15 11.26 7.23
C VAL A 184 -8.07 10.99 6.19
N SER A 185 -7.43 9.84 6.28
CA SER A 185 -6.46 9.41 5.28
C SER A 185 -7.13 9.28 3.91
N PRO A 186 -6.62 9.95 2.87
CA PRO A 186 -7.16 9.81 1.53
C PRO A 186 -6.88 8.43 0.91
N LYS A 187 -5.93 7.66 1.49
CA LYS A 187 -5.51 6.35 0.99
C LYS A 187 -6.29 5.21 1.64
N THR A 188 -6.45 5.26 2.96
CA THR A 188 -7.09 4.17 3.74
C THR A 188 -8.51 4.52 4.19
N ASN A 189 -8.93 5.78 4.03
CA ASN A 189 -10.20 6.32 4.52
C ASN A 189 -10.43 6.14 6.03
N LYS A 190 -9.34 5.95 6.78
CA LYS A 190 -9.34 5.87 8.25
C LYS A 190 -9.06 7.24 8.85
N MET A 191 -9.57 7.48 10.05
CA MET A 191 -9.15 8.65 10.84
C MET A 191 -7.73 8.41 11.33
N ILE A 192 -6.85 9.34 11.04
CA ILE A 192 -5.43 9.31 11.39
C ILE A 192 -5.03 10.59 12.13
N LEU A 193 -4.02 10.48 12.97
CA LEU A 193 -3.38 11.61 13.63
C LEU A 193 -1.95 11.75 13.10
N PRO A 194 -1.68 12.68 12.18
CA PRO A 194 -0.34 12.99 11.73
C PRO A 194 0.57 13.41 12.88
N ILE A 195 1.74 12.80 12.99
CA ILE A 195 2.70 13.04 14.06
C ILE A 195 4.09 13.43 13.55
N SER A 196 4.37 13.21 12.27
CA SER A 196 5.63 13.62 11.66
C SER A 196 5.50 13.76 10.15
N ILE A 197 6.24 14.72 9.61
CA ILE A 197 6.40 14.96 8.18
C ILE A 197 7.88 15.16 7.90
N LYS A 198 8.35 14.48 6.87
CA LYS A 198 9.71 14.65 6.36
C LYS A 198 9.65 14.92 4.87
N GLU A 199 10.36 15.95 4.44
CA GLU A 199 10.54 16.27 3.02
C GLU A 199 12.04 16.10 2.67
N THR A 200 12.31 15.53 1.52
CA THR A 200 13.66 15.36 1.00
C THR A 200 13.68 15.76 -0.47
N ALA A 201 14.60 16.63 -0.83
CA ALA A 201 14.91 16.95 -2.21
C ALA A 201 16.30 16.39 -2.53
N SER A 202 16.39 15.61 -3.60
CA SER A 202 17.66 14.98 -3.98
C SER A 202 17.78 14.89 -5.50
N ARG A 203 19.02 14.76 -5.96
CA ARG A 203 19.36 14.50 -7.34
C ARG A 203 20.07 13.16 -7.46
N THR A 204 19.59 12.29 -8.32
CA THR A 204 20.27 11.04 -8.68
C THR A 204 21.03 11.22 -9.97
N ILE A 205 22.26 10.72 -10.01
CA ILE A 205 23.12 10.67 -11.19
C ILE A 205 23.57 9.24 -11.41
N TYR A 206 23.58 8.82 -12.67
CA TYR A 206 23.98 7.48 -13.08
C TYR A 206 24.92 7.50 -14.27
N ARG A 207 25.83 6.55 -14.29
CA ARG A 207 26.73 6.23 -15.40
C ARG A 207 26.80 4.72 -15.58
N LYS A 208 26.64 4.25 -16.84
CA LYS A 208 26.64 2.82 -17.19
C LYS A 208 28.04 2.21 -17.12
N SER A 209 29.06 2.93 -17.59
CA SER A 209 30.44 2.39 -17.65
C SER A 209 31.49 3.41 -17.21
N PRO A 210 32.31 3.08 -16.18
CA PRO A 210 32.08 2.03 -15.20
C PRO A 210 30.83 2.34 -14.38
N LYS A 211 30.02 1.29 -14.11
CA LYS A 211 28.71 1.46 -13.44
C LYS A 211 28.86 2.20 -12.12
N SER A 212 28.13 3.29 -11.99
CA SER A 212 28.08 4.09 -10.77
C SER A 212 26.78 4.85 -10.69
N GLU A 213 26.14 4.80 -9.52
CA GLU A 213 24.97 5.60 -9.19
C GLU A 213 25.20 6.34 -7.89
N LYS A 214 24.77 7.58 -7.83
CA LYS A 214 24.89 8.41 -6.64
C LYS A 214 23.65 9.25 -6.45
N THR A 215 23.18 9.33 -5.21
CA THR A 215 22.09 10.22 -4.78
C THR A 215 22.68 11.35 -3.96
N ILE A 216 22.47 12.58 -4.38
CA ILE A 216 22.91 13.81 -3.71
C ILE A 216 21.69 14.41 -3.02
N ILE A 217 21.67 14.38 -1.69
CA ILE A 217 20.62 15.02 -0.89
C ILE A 217 20.92 16.51 -0.83
N GLU A 218 20.12 17.29 -1.52
CA GLU A 218 20.26 18.74 -1.65
C GLU A 218 19.51 19.50 -0.56
N GLY A 219 18.34 18.97 -0.13
CA GLY A 219 17.53 19.56 0.93
C GLY A 219 16.82 18.50 1.76
N MET A 220 16.69 18.74 3.06
CA MET A 220 15.91 17.94 3.99
C MET A 220 15.23 18.84 4.99
N ASN A 221 13.93 18.64 5.17
CA ASN A 221 13.10 19.29 6.17
C ASN A 221 12.33 18.20 6.92
N SER A 222 12.33 18.27 8.25
CA SER A 222 11.64 17.30 9.09
C SER A 222 10.95 18.02 10.22
N ASN A 223 9.65 17.82 10.33
CA ASN A 223 8.80 18.42 11.35
C ASN A 223 8.04 17.30 12.06
N GLY A 224 8.04 17.29 13.39
CA GLY A 224 7.38 16.27 14.16
C GLY A 224 8.34 15.45 15.03
N ILE A 225 7.98 14.20 15.30
CA ILE A 225 8.80 13.32 16.14
C ILE A 225 9.94 12.72 15.31
N GLU A 226 11.03 13.49 15.14
CA GLU A 226 12.21 13.06 14.37
C GLU A 226 12.84 11.78 14.89
N GLU A 227 12.74 11.54 16.18
CA GLU A 227 13.33 10.39 16.84
C GLU A 227 12.85 9.05 16.28
N PHE A 228 11.62 8.98 15.70
CA PHE A 228 11.14 7.76 15.07
C PHE A 228 11.87 7.40 13.77
N PHE A 229 12.45 8.39 13.09
CA PHE A 229 13.18 8.15 11.83
C PHE A 229 14.68 7.92 12.05
N ASN A 230 15.24 8.36 13.19
CA ASN A 230 16.67 8.43 13.41
C ASN A 230 17.21 7.47 14.48
N THR A 231 16.36 6.61 15.06
CA THR A 231 16.71 5.87 16.27
C THR A 231 17.63 4.68 16.07
N GLY A 232 17.91 4.27 14.81
CA GLY A 232 18.70 3.06 14.57
C GLY A 232 18.11 1.79 15.21
N ASP A 233 16.90 1.92 15.76
CA ASP A 233 16.13 0.83 16.32
C ASP A 233 15.40 0.03 15.23
N MET A 234 14.69 -1.00 15.64
CA MET A 234 13.99 -1.89 14.74
C MET A 234 12.92 -1.16 13.91
N LEU A 235 12.23 -0.16 14.48
CA LEU A 235 11.23 0.61 13.74
C LEU A 235 11.90 1.44 12.62
N GLY A 236 13.01 2.10 12.91
CA GLY A 236 13.81 2.82 11.90
C GLY A 236 14.30 1.87 10.79
N THR A 237 14.73 0.65 11.15
CA THR A 237 15.11 -0.39 10.19
C THR A 237 13.93 -0.83 9.34
N ILE A 238 12.77 -1.11 9.94
CA ILE A 238 11.54 -1.48 9.22
C ILE A 238 11.13 -0.35 8.26
N LEU A 239 11.14 0.89 8.71
CA LEU A 239 10.79 2.04 7.87
C LEU A 239 11.77 2.20 6.70
N THR A 240 13.07 2.02 6.94
CA THR A 240 14.08 2.07 5.88
C THR A 240 13.88 0.95 4.86
N ASP A 241 13.57 -0.26 5.31
CA ASP A 241 13.35 -1.41 4.42
C ASP A 241 12.02 -1.30 3.65
N VAL A 242 10.96 -0.80 4.31
CA VAL A 242 9.64 -0.59 3.68
C VAL A 242 9.72 0.48 2.61
N PHE A 243 10.45 1.57 2.88
CA PHE A 243 10.53 2.72 1.98
C PHE A 243 11.78 2.71 1.09
N SER A 244 12.35 1.53 0.82
CA SER A 244 13.32 1.39 -0.26
C SER A 244 12.69 1.71 -1.61
N ASP A 245 13.49 2.19 -2.54
CA ASP A 245 12.98 2.48 -3.89
C ASP A 245 12.54 1.19 -4.58
N VAL A 246 11.36 1.22 -5.18
CA VAL A 246 10.75 0.12 -5.91
C VAL A 246 10.92 0.36 -7.40
N ASN A 247 11.49 -0.60 -8.11
CA ASN A 247 11.54 -0.60 -9.56
C ASN A 247 10.75 -1.80 -10.11
N ILE A 248 9.57 -1.53 -10.67
CA ILE A 248 8.73 -2.58 -11.26
C ILE A 248 9.43 -3.29 -12.43
N TYR A 249 10.36 -2.60 -13.12
CA TYR A 249 11.11 -3.17 -14.25
C TYR A 249 12.19 -4.17 -13.83
N ASP A 250 12.49 -4.30 -12.54
CA ASP A 250 13.35 -5.40 -12.06
C ASP A 250 12.61 -6.74 -12.09
N ASP A 251 13.33 -7.83 -11.97
CA ASP A 251 12.71 -9.15 -11.91
C ASP A 251 12.10 -9.41 -10.54
N ASP A 252 12.78 -8.91 -9.49
CA ASP A 252 12.35 -9.02 -8.11
C ASP A 252 12.34 -7.63 -7.44
N ILE A 253 11.29 -7.34 -6.71
CA ILE A 253 11.16 -6.17 -5.84
C ILE A 253 11.62 -6.58 -4.44
N ARG A 254 12.57 -5.82 -3.89
CA ARG A 254 13.08 -6.06 -2.52
C ARG A 254 12.42 -5.10 -1.55
N LEU A 255 11.62 -5.65 -0.66
CA LEU A 255 10.93 -4.91 0.40
C LEU A 255 10.92 -5.78 1.67
N LEU A 256 11.05 -5.15 2.84
CA LEU A 256 10.93 -5.83 4.13
C LEU A 256 11.88 -7.04 4.25
N GLN A 257 13.10 -6.89 3.73
CA GLN A 257 14.14 -7.95 3.67
C GLN A 257 13.71 -9.21 2.90
N ARG A 258 12.63 -9.09 2.09
CA ARG A 258 12.12 -10.17 1.26
C ARG A 258 12.20 -9.80 -0.23
N ARG A 259 12.14 -10.83 -1.05
CA ARG A 259 12.03 -10.69 -2.50
C ARG A 259 10.64 -11.06 -2.93
N PHE A 260 10.02 -10.16 -3.66
CA PHE A 260 8.72 -10.34 -4.28
C PHE A 260 8.91 -10.36 -5.79
N VAL A 261 8.34 -11.33 -6.47
CA VAL A 261 8.38 -11.36 -7.93
C VAL A 261 7.67 -10.12 -8.47
N SER A 262 8.35 -9.34 -9.32
CA SER A 262 7.71 -8.22 -9.99
C SER A 262 6.62 -8.72 -10.94
N PRO A 263 5.46 -8.05 -11.04
CA PRO A 263 4.40 -8.45 -11.95
C PRO A 263 4.79 -8.41 -13.44
N ILE A 264 5.89 -7.74 -13.77
CA ILE A 264 6.52 -7.77 -15.11
C ILE A 264 7.90 -8.42 -15.08
N GLY A 265 8.29 -9.11 -14.00
CA GLY A 265 9.52 -9.88 -13.88
C GLY A 265 9.52 -11.11 -14.78
N ARG A 266 10.71 -11.65 -15.09
CA ARG A 266 10.83 -12.88 -15.89
C ARG A 266 10.08 -14.07 -15.30
N GLY A 267 9.95 -14.13 -13.98
CA GLY A 267 9.18 -15.14 -13.25
C GLY A 267 7.67 -14.90 -13.20
N ALA A 268 7.18 -13.74 -13.65
CA ALA A 268 5.80 -13.31 -13.43
C ALA A 268 4.74 -14.27 -13.98
N ILE A 269 4.95 -14.79 -15.21
CA ILE A 269 4.00 -15.72 -15.83
C ILE A 269 3.84 -17.01 -15.01
N SER A 270 4.89 -17.47 -14.35
CA SER A 270 4.82 -18.67 -13.50
C SER A 270 4.25 -18.39 -12.12
N PHE A 271 4.41 -17.17 -11.63
CA PHE A 271 4.04 -16.78 -10.29
C PHE A 271 2.62 -16.20 -10.18
N TYR A 272 2.19 -15.43 -11.20
CA TYR A 272 0.88 -14.75 -11.20
C TYR A 272 -0.11 -15.35 -12.18
N LYS A 273 -1.39 -15.18 -11.88
CA LYS A 273 -2.51 -15.26 -12.83
C LYS A 273 -2.75 -13.86 -13.36
N PHE A 274 -2.85 -13.72 -14.66
CA PHE A 274 -3.18 -12.47 -15.33
C PHE A 274 -4.55 -12.54 -15.97
N TYR A 275 -5.32 -11.48 -15.83
CA TYR A 275 -6.63 -11.33 -16.43
C TYR A 275 -6.64 -10.02 -17.22
N LEU A 276 -7.06 -10.12 -18.46
CA LEU A 276 -7.26 -8.96 -19.31
C LEU A 276 -8.67 -8.44 -19.02
N MET A 277 -8.74 -7.18 -18.60
CA MET A 277 -9.99 -6.54 -18.21
C MET A 277 -10.59 -5.81 -19.41
N ASP A 278 -10.05 -4.67 -19.75
CA ASP A 278 -10.52 -3.80 -20.82
C ASP A 278 -9.38 -3.00 -21.44
N THR A 279 -9.73 -2.11 -22.36
CA THR A 279 -8.83 -1.10 -22.91
C THR A 279 -9.42 0.25 -22.57
N LEU A 280 -8.61 1.14 -21.95
CA LEU A 280 -9.08 2.44 -21.48
C LEU A 280 -8.02 3.53 -21.72
N MET A 281 -8.45 4.77 -21.63
CA MET A 281 -7.55 5.92 -21.77
C MET A 281 -6.95 6.29 -20.41
N VAL A 282 -5.62 6.32 -20.31
CA VAL A 282 -4.87 6.83 -19.13
C VAL A 282 -4.01 8.00 -19.62
N ASP A 283 -4.24 9.19 -19.09
CA ASP A 283 -3.53 10.42 -19.50
C ASP A 283 -3.40 10.58 -21.03
N LYS A 284 -4.50 10.42 -21.75
CA LYS A 284 -4.59 10.52 -23.22
C LYS A 284 -3.89 9.39 -24.00
N GLN A 285 -3.42 8.34 -23.35
CA GLN A 285 -2.85 7.15 -23.99
C GLN A 285 -3.78 5.97 -23.86
N GLU A 286 -3.99 5.22 -24.93
CA GLU A 286 -4.77 3.98 -24.90
C GLU A 286 -3.97 2.89 -24.21
N CYS A 287 -4.50 2.34 -23.12
CA CYS A 287 -3.84 1.34 -22.30
C CYS A 287 -4.68 0.07 -22.18
N VAL A 288 -4.03 -1.06 -22.24
CA VAL A 288 -4.60 -2.35 -21.88
C VAL A 288 -4.54 -2.49 -20.35
N HIS A 289 -5.70 -2.66 -19.73
CA HIS A 289 -5.83 -2.89 -18.31
C HIS A 289 -5.76 -4.38 -18.00
N LEU A 290 -4.84 -4.76 -17.13
CA LEU A 290 -4.70 -6.12 -16.64
C LEU A 290 -4.79 -6.14 -15.12
N THR A 291 -5.38 -7.21 -14.61
CA THR A 291 -5.32 -7.54 -13.18
C THR A 291 -4.41 -8.74 -12.97
N PHE A 292 -3.65 -8.73 -11.89
CA PHE A 292 -2.79 -9.85 -11.55
C PHE A 292 -2.90 -10.23 -10.07
N VAL A 293 -2.76 -11.54 -9.81
CA VAL A 293 -2.79 -12.11 -8.45
C VAL A 293 -1.85 -13.31 -8.38
N PRO A 294 -1.28 -13.65 -7.22
CA PRO A 294 -0.49 -14.86 -7.06
C PRO A 294 -1.28 -16.12 -7.46
N GLN A 295 -0.63 -17.09 -8.07
CA GLN A 295 -1.24 -18.36 -8.42
C GLN A 295 -1.75 -19.11 -7.21
N ASN A 296 -0.92 -19.18 -6.18
CA ASN A 296 -1.25 -19.70 -4.89
C ASN A 296 -1.50 -18.52 -3.93
N PRO A 297 -2.71 -18.39 -3.36
CA PRO A 297 -3.03 -17.30 -2.43
C PRO A 297 -2.19 -17.27 -1.15
N GLN A 298 -1.41 -18.32 -0.88
CA GLN A 298 -0.50 -18.39 0.27
C GLN A 298 0.92 -17.85 -0.07
N ASP A 299 1.22 -17.64 -1.35
CA ASP A 299 2.52 -17.15 -1.75
C ASP A 299 2.67 -15.65 -1.44
N PHE A 300 3.89 -15.26 -1.08
CA PHE A 300 4.24 -13.86 -0.87
C PHE A 300 4.33 -13.14 -2.21
N GLY A 301 3.26 -12.46 -2.59
CA GLY A 301 3.18 -11.75 -3.85
C GLY A 301 2.20 -10.60 -3.81
N PHE A 302 2.37 -9.68 -4.72
CA PHE A 302 1.45 -8.57 -4.91
C PHE A 302 0.16 -9.03 -5.59
N THR A 303 -0.91 -8.33 -5.29
CA THR A 303 -2.11 -8.28 -6.13
C THR A 303 -2.22 -6.89 -6.71
N GLY A 304 -2.87 -6.73 -7.86
CA GLY A 304 -3.06 -5.38 -8.37
C GLY A 304 -3.40 -5.27 -9.85
N HIS A 305 -3.10 -4.10 -10.39
CA HIS A 305 -3.46 -3.70 -11.73
C HIS A 305 -2.26 -3.16 -12.49
N LEU A 306 -2.19 -3.49 -13.77
CA LEU A 306 -1.24 -2.92 -14.72
C LEU A 306 -2.00 -2.23 -15.84
N TYR A 307 -1.57 -1.04 -16.18
CA TYR A 307 -2.05 -0.28 -17.33
C TYR A 307 -0.87 -0.17 -18.30
N VAL A 308 -0.92 -0.93 -19.37
CA VAL A 308 0.16 -1.05 -20.35
C VAL A 308 -0.25 -0.36 -21.64
N VAL A 309 0.59 0.52 -22.14
CA VAL A 309 0.30 1.26 -23.37
C VAL A 309 0.10 0.26 -24.52
N LYS A 310 -0.97 0.49 -25.29
CA LYS A 310 -1.35 -0.34 -26.43
C LYS A 310 -0.62 0.10 -27.70
N ASP A 311 0.68 0.02 -27.67
CA ASP A 311 1.57 0.29 -28.79
C ASP A 311 2.69 -0.74 -28.90
N SER A 312 3.69 -0.50 -29.74
CA SER A 312 4.82 -1.39 -29.94
C SER A 312 5.83 -1.38 -28.77
N THR A 313 5.73 -0.45 -27.83
CA THR A 313 6.66 -0.36 -26.70
C THR A 313 6.26 -1.29 -25.56
N TYR A 314 4.97 -1.60 -25.41
CA TYR A 314 4.43 -2.35 -24.28
C TYR A 314 4.84 -1.77 -22.92
N ALA A 315 5.01 -0.45 -22.84
CA ALA A 315 5.44 0.25 -21.63
C ALA A 315 4.32 0.25 -20.58
N VAL A 316 4.70 0.12 -19.33
CA VAL A 316 3.76 0.29 -18.22
C VAL A 316 3.53 1.79 -18.01
N LYS A 317 2.29 2.25 -18.21
CA LYS A 317 1.88 3.62 -17.93
C LYS A 317 1.58 3.82 -16.44
N LYS A 318 0.93 2.82 -15.84
CA LYS A 318 0.59 2.84 -14.40
C LYS A 318 0.62 1.43 -13.84
N ALA A 319 1.17 1.29 -12.66
CA ALA A 319 1.15 0.06 -11.88
C ALA A 319 0.55 0.32 -10.50
N VAL A 320 -0.34 -0.54 -10.10
CA VAL A 320 -0.97 -0.52 -8.78
C VAL A 320 -0.72 -1.87 -8.14
N MET A 321 0.01 -1.89 -7.02
CA MET A 321 0.43 -3.10 -6.35
C MET A 321 0.01 -3.04 -4.88
N ASN A 322 -0.68 -4.08 -4.42
CA ASN A 322 -1.11 -4.22 -3.04
C ASN A 322 -0.51 -5.49 -2.43
N LEU A 323 -0.02 -5.39 -1.22
CA LEU A 323 0.44 -6.52 -0.41
C LEU A 323 -0.46 -6.65 0.83
N PRO A 324 -1.44 -7.55 0.82
CA PRO A 324 -2.41 -7.65 1.90
C PRO A 324 -1.83 -8.37 3.13
N LYS A 325 -2.40 -8.13 4.31
CA LYS A 325 -2.04 -8.72 5.61
C LYS A 325 -1.80 -10.23 5.60
N LYS A 326 -2.51 -10.96 4.76
CA LYS A 326 -2.41 -12.43 4.66
C LYS A 326 -1.03 -12.94 4.21
N THR A 327 -0.19 -12.07 3.68
CA THR A 327 1.16 -12.45 3.21
C THR A 327 2.13 -12.74 4.36
N GLY A 328 1.73 -12.55 5.63
CA GLY A 328 2.55 -12.93 6.79
C GLY A 328 3.86 -12.15 6.93
N VAL A 329 3.93 -10.96 6.36
CA VAL A 329 5.04 -10.04 6.62
C VAL A 329 4.81 -9.41 7.99
N ASN A 330 5.70 -9.69 8.95
CA ASN A 330 5.56 -9.21 10.33
C ASN A 330 5.32 -7.70 10.36
N PHE A 331 4.37 -7.27 11.19
CA PHE A 331 3.98 -5.89 11.44
C PHE A 331 3.28 -5.16 10.29
N VAL A 332 3.28 -5.66 9.05
CA VAL A 332 2.60 -5.03 7.92
C VAL A 332 1.16 -5.54 7.85
N GLU A 333 0.21 -4.62 8.02
CA GLU A 333 -1.22 -4.88 7.84
C GLU A 333 -1.65 -4.71 6.39
N ASN A 334 -1.11 -3.70 5.74
CA ASN A 334 -1.34 -3.39 4.34
C ASN A 334 -0.16 -2.61 3.77
N LEU A 335 0.15 -2.81 2.51
CA LEU A 335 1.13 -2.03 1.75
C LEU A 335 0.59 -1.82 0.34
N ASP A 336 0.43 -0.56 -0.02
CA ASP A 336 0.00 -0.12 -1.35
C ASP A 336 1.11 0.65 -2.03
N ILE A 337 1.36 0.34 -3.29
CA ILE A 337 2.32 1.03 -4.15
C ILE A 337 1.62 1.41 -5.44
N VAL A 338 1.70 2.68 -5.81
CA VAL A 338 1.17 3.20 -7.07
C VAL A 338 2.29 3.91 -7.80
N GLN A 339 2.65 3.41 -8.98
CA GLN A 339 3.67 4.02 -9.84
C GLN A 339 3.04 4.51 -11.13
N GLN A 340 3.45 5.70 -11.58
CA GLN A 340 3.06 6.28 -12.86
C GLN A 340 4.31 6.60 -13.68
N PHE A 341 4.22 6.33 -14.98
CA PHE A 341 5.32 6.51 -15.91
C PHE A 341 4.87 7.41 -17.07
N GLU A 342 5.80 8.17 -17.59
CA GLU A 342 5.56 9.01 -18.77
C GLU A 342 6.64 8.80 -19.82
N GLN A 343 6.24 8.99 -21.08
CA GLN A 343 7.18 9.01 -22.17
C GLN A 343 7.66 10.45 -22.38
N LEU A 344 8.96 10.64 -22.32
CA LEU A 344 9.58 11.92 -22.63
C LEU A 344 9.65 12.16 -24.15
N PRO A 345 9.88 13.41 -24.58
CA PRO A 345 10.01 13.74 -26.02
C PRO A 345 11.12 12.96 -26.76
N ASP A 346 12.14 12.52 -26.05
CA ASP A 346 13.24 11.68 -26.55
C ASP A 346 12.91 10.17 -26.58
N SER A 347 11.63 9.82 -26.37
CA SER A 347 11.09 8.47 -26.34
C SER A 347 11.47 7.62 -25.10
N ASN A 348 12.26 8.14 -24.17
CA ASN A 348 12.52 7.44 -22.91
C ASN A 348 11.26 7.38 -22.03
N TRP A 349 10.98 6.22 -21.46
CA TRP A 349 9.95 6.05 -20.44
C TRP A 349 10.56 6.24 -19.05
N VAL A 350 9.97 7.10 -18.25
CA VAL A 350 10.48 7.49 -16.95
C VAL A 350 9.40 7.38 -15.88
N LEU A 351 9.79 7.06 -14.67
CA LEU A 351 8.93 7.12 -13.49
C LEU A 351 8.71 8.60 -13.12
N THR A 352 7.45 9.02 -12.99
CA THR A 352 7.11 10.39 -12.57
C THR A 352 6.56 10.43 -11.15
N ASP A 353 5.84 9.39 -10.75
CA ASP A 353 5.18 9.30 -9.46
C ASP A 353 5.38 7.93 -8.83
N ASP A 354 5.72 7.91 -7.55
CA ASP A 354 5.76 6.70 -6.72
C ASP A 354 5.12 7.00 -5.37
N ASP A 355 3.88 6.58 -5.21
CA ASP A 355 3.13 6.68 -3.97
C ASP A 355 3.16 5.35 -3.24
N MET A 356 3.57 5.35 -2.00
CA MET A 356 3.55 4.18 -1.12
C MET A 356 2.81 4.49 0.16
N THR A 357 1.89 3.61 0.55
CA THR A 357 1.20 3.69 1.83
C THR A 357 1.36 2.36 2.56
N VAL A 358 1.83 2.40 3.78
CA VAL A 358 1.96 1.22 4.63
C VAL A 358 1.20 1.40 5.92
N GLU A 359 0.44 0.38 6.31
CA GLU A 359 -0.16 0.28 7.62
C GLU A 359 0.62 -0.74 8.45
N LEU A 360 1.10 -0.31 9.61
CA LEU A 360 1.88 -1.12 10.54
C LEU A 360 1.09 -1.36 11.82
N ALA A 361 0.98 -2.62 12.23
CA ALA A 361 0.48 -3.00 13.54
C ALA A 361 1.68 -3.31 14.45
N LEU A 362 2.05 -2.38 15.32
CA LEU A 362 3.24 -2.54 16.15
C LEU A 362 3.06 -3.61 17.23
N MET A 363 1.93 -3.60 17.93
CA MET A 363 1.59 -4.60 18.97
C MET A 363 0.08 -4.69 19.22
N LYS A 364 -0.36 -5.85 19.73
CA LYS A 364 -1.76 -6.03 20.13
C LYS A 364 -2.14 -5.05 21.25
N GLY A 365 -3.14 -4.22 21.00
CA GLY A 365 -3.62 -3.22 21.98
C GLY A 365 -2.97 -1.85 21.88
N ILE A 366 -1.94 -1.68 21.06
CA ILE A 366 -1.36 -0.37 20.72
C ILE A 366 -1.91 0.06 19.35
N GLN A 367 -2.16 1.36 19.20
CA GLN A 367 -2.54 1.92 17.92
C GLN A 367 -1.42 1.68 16.90
N GLY A 368 -1.80 1.30 15.68
CA GLY A 368 -0.87 1.13 14.58
C GLY A 368 -0.38 2.47 14.01
N LEU A 369 0.50 2.36 13.05
CA LEU A 369 0.97 3.50 12.28
C LEU A 369 0.53 3.38 10.84
N GLU A 370 0.20 4.50 10.24
CA GLU A 370 0.10 4.68 8.80
C GLU A 370 1.24 5.59 8.36
N VAL A 371 2.03 5.11 7.41
CA VAL A 371 3.09 5.92 6.80
C VAL A 371 2.80 6.04 5.32
N GLN A 372 2.74 7.28 4.84
CA GLN A 372 2.54 7.63 3.44
C GLN A 372 3.83 8.24 2.91
N ARG A 373 4.33 7.73 1.79
CA ARG A 373 5.41 8.34 1.02
C ARG A 373 4.86 8.73 -0.35
N THR A 374 4.97 9.99 -0.69
CA THR A 374 4.70 10.52 -2.03
C THR A 374 6.01 10.97 -2.61
N THR A 375 6.40 10.40 -3.74
CA THR A 375 7.63 10.73 -4.45
C THR A 375 7.29 11.24 -5.85
N LYS A 376 7.91 12.35 -6.22
CA LYS A 376 7.84 12.94 -7.55
C LYS A 376 9.23 12.96 -8.17
N TYR A 377 9.29 12.58 -9.43
CA TYR A 377 10.52 12.58 -10.21
C TYR A 377 10.40 13.56 -11.37
N SER A 378 11.42 14.37 -11.59
CA SER A 378 11.41 15.42 -12.63
C SER A 378 12.81 15.69 -13.16
N ASP A 379 12.89 16.57 -14.16
CA ASP A 379 14.14 17.09 -14.71
C ASP A 379 15.09 15.99 -15.19
N TYR A 380 14.53 14.97 -15.85
CA TYR A 380 15.33 13.91 -16.47
C TYR A 380 16.24 14.46 -17.57
N LYS A 381 17.51 14.06 -17.53
CA LYS A 381 18.52 14.38 -18.54
C LYS A 381 19.37 13.16 -18.79
N PHE A 382 19.78 12.97 -20.04
CA PHE A 382 20.54 11.81 -20.49
C PHE A 382 21.91 12.21 -21.06
N ASP A 383 22.29 13.47 -20.91
CA ASP A 383 23.59 13.99 -21.32
C ASP A 383 24.71 13.45 -20.44
N GLU A 384 25.94 13.53 -20.95
CA GLU A 384 27.14 13.16 -20.19
C GLU A 384 27.25 13.96 -18.89
N ILE A 385 27.53 13.27 -17.82
CA ILE A 385 27.62 13.85 -16.46
C ILE A 385 29.08 14.01 -16.09
N GLU A 386 29.40 15.13 -15.47
CA GLU A 386 30.75 15.51 -15.08
C GLU A 386 31.44 14.41 -14.23
N PRO A 387 32.59 13.87 -14.68
CA PRO A 387 33.24 12.72 -14.06
C PRO A 387 33.60 12.92 -12.57
N ARG A 388 33.84 14.17 -12.14
CA ARG A 388 34.17 14.48 -10.74
C ARG A 388 33.06 14.10 -9.77
N LEU A 389 31.79 14.17 -10.18
CA LEU A 389 30.65 13.86 -9.33
C LEU A 389 30.64 12.35 -8.95
N PHE A 390 31.13 11.48 -9.83
CA PHE A 390 31.24 10.06 -9.55
C PHE A 390 32.42 9.68 -8.64
N ARG A 391 33.38 10.61 -8.40
CA ARG A 391 34.50 10.40 -7.49
C ARG A 391 34.16 10.67 -6.03
N LEU A 392 33.02 11.30 -5.76
CA LEU A 392 32.54 11.54 -4.39
C LEU A 392 32.42 10.22 -3.62
N LYS A 393 32.75 10.21 -2.33
CA LYS A 393 32.69 8.98 -1.52
C LYS A 393 31.25 8.64 -1.16
N GLY A 394 30.93 7.33 -1.22
CA GLY A 394 29.59 6.80 -0.90
C GLY A 394 28.63 6.86 -2.09
N SER A 395 27.52 6.14 -1.96
CA SER A 395 26.39 6.17 -2.91
C SER A 395 25.40 7.29 -2.59
N VAL A 396 25.28 7.67 -1.30
CA VAL A 396 24.46 8.79 -0.83
C VAL A 396 25.38 9.88 -0.30
N ILE A 397 25.24 11.08 -0.84
CA ILE A 397 26.00 12.27 -0.53
C ILE A 397 25.06 13.29 0.05
N LYS A 398 25.42 13.88 1.18
CA LYS A 398 24.62 14.92 1.85
C LYS A 398 25.28 16.26 1.67
N GLU A 399 24.58 17.25 1.11
CA GLU A 399 25.09 18.64 1.10
C GLU A 399 25.21 19.20 2.52
N ALA A 400 26.25 19.98 2.77
CA ALA A 400 26.52 20.54 4.09
C ALA A 400 25.36 21.42 4.61
N ASN A 401 24.64 22.09 3.72
CA ASN A 401 23.52 22.98 4.02
C ASN A 401 22.14 22.36 3.78
N MET A 402 22.04 21.02 3.66
CA MET A 402 20.77 20.36 3.33
C MET A 402 19.65 20.63 4.35
N LEU A 403 20.00 20.86 5.64
CA LEU A 403 19.05 21.16 6.72
C LEU A 403 18.76 22.66 6.88
N ALA A 404 19.48 23.52 6.18
CA ALA A 404 19.38 24.99 6.30
C ALA A 404 18.89 25.62 4.99
N LYS A 405 18.01 24.96 4.26
CA LYS A 405 17.42 25.49 3.04
C LYS A 405 16.32 26.50 3.37
N SER A 406 16.27 27.59 2.59
CA SER A 406 15.27 28.65 2.77
C SER A 406 13.87 28.23 2.28
N ASP A 407 12.87 29.02 2.69
CA ASP A 407 11.49 28.83 2.21
C ASP A 407 11.38 29.00 0.70
N GLU A 408 12.17 29.89 0.09
CA GLU A 408 12.22 30.08 -1.35
C GLU A 408 12.77 28.83 -2.07
N TYR A 409 13.73 28.13 -1.47
CA TYR A 409 14.21 26.86 -2.00
C TYR A 409 13.09 25.84 -1.99
N TRP A 410 12.39 25.67 -0.85
CA TRP A 410 11.29 24.73 -0.72
C TRP A 410 10.11 25.08 -1.62
N ALA A 411 9.82 26.35 -1.82
CA ALA A 411 8.79 26.81 -2.76
C ALA A 411 9.07 26.38 -4.21
N LYS A 412 10.35 26.25 -4.60
CA LYS A 412 10.75 25.78 -5.95
C LYS A 412 10.73 24.27 -6.10
N VAL A 413 11.21 23.54 -5.07
CA VAL A 413 11.41 22.09 -5.19
C VAL A 413 10.21 21.27 -4.73
N ARG A 414 9.34 21.85 -3.90
CA ARG A 414 8.15 21.18 -3.37
C ARG A 414 7.12 20.95 -4.47
N GLN A 415 7.00 19.73 -4.94
CA GLN A 415 6.03 19.35 -5.98
C GLN A 415 4.67 18.95 -5.39
N VAL A 416 4.60 18.63 -4.10
CA VAL A 416 3.36 18.32 -3.38
C VAL A 416 3.17 19.35 -2.27
N PRO A 417 2.16 20.23 -2.37
CA PRO A 417 1.90 21.24 -1.34
C PRO A 417 1.65 20.60 0.03
N LEU A 418 2.07 21.27 1.07
CA LEU A 418 1.68 20.93 2.44
C LEU A 418 0.23 21.35 2.69
N THR A 419 -0.55 20.49 3.33
CA THR A 419 -1.87 20.86 3.87
C THR A 419 -1.72 21.84 5.02
N LYS A 420 -2.81 22.49 5.44
CA LYS A 420 -2.80 23.39 6.61
C LYS A 420 -2.32 22.67 7.89
N LYS A 421 -2.71 21.42 8.07
CA LYS A 421 -2.30 20.60 9.23
C LYS A 421 -0.83 20.20 9.14
N GLU A 422 -0.37 19.87 7.96
CA GLU A 422 1.04 19.58 7.71
C GLU A 422 1.93 20.79 7.94
N SER A 423 1.51 21.98 7.47
CA SER A 423 2.27 23.23 7.70
C SER A 423 2.30 23.67 9.17
N SER A 424 1.31 23.30 9.97
CA SER A 424 1.23 23.63 11.40
C SER A 424 1.79 22.54 12.32
N MET A 425 2.48 21.55 11.78
CA MET A 425 3.03 20.42 12.54
C MET A 425 3.93 20.88 13.69
N ASP A 426 4.77 21.90 13.47
CA ASP A 426 5.66 22.44 14.52
C ASP A 426 4.86 22.99 15.71
N VAL A 427 3.78 23.72 15.43
CA VAL A 427 2.91 24.27 16.48
C VAL A 427 2.23 23.14 17.27
N PHE A 428 1.80 22.11 16.58
CA PHE A 428 1.22 20.93 17.19
C PHE A 428 2.23 20.19 18.08
N MET A 429 3.46 19.98 17.59
CA MET A 429 4.52 19.31 18.34
C MET A 429 4.96 20.09 19.56
N ASN A 430 5.13 21.41 19.45
CA ASN A 430 5.45 22.27 20.59
C ASN A 430 4.39 22.16 21.71
N ARG A 431 3.09 22.00 21.37
CA ARG A 431 2.05 21.76 22.36
C ARG A 431 2.14 20.38 23.00
N ILE A 432 2.52 19.37 22.23
CA ILE A 432 2.70 18.00 22.74
C ILE A 432 3.87 17.96 23.72
N GLU A 433 4.99 18.59 23.42
CA GLU A 433 6.19 18.61 24.27
C GLU A 433 5.93 19.26 25.64
N GLN A 434 4.96 20.18 25.70
CA GLN A 434 4.54 20.82 26.95
C GLN A 434 3.67 19.90 27.84
N ILE A 435 3.22 18.74 27.35
CA ILE A 435 2.43 17.81 28.15
C ILE A 435 3.36 17.14 29.19
N PRO A 436 3.09 17.30 30.50
CA PRO A 436 3.87 16.60 31.52
C PRO A 436 3.87 15.09 31.31
N GLY A 437 5.07 14.50 31.28
CA GLY A 437 5.20 13.07 31.10
C GLY A 437 5.19 12.54 29.65
N PHE A 438 4.98 13.40 28.66
CA PHE A 438 4.96 12.96 27.24
C PHE A 438 6.30 12.34 26.82
N LYS A 439 7.42 12.86 27.30
CA LYS A 439 8.76 12.26 27.09
C LYS A 439 8.83 10.79 27.55
N TYR A 440 8.15 10.44 28.64
CA TYR A 440 8.10 9.06 29.14
C TYR A 440 7.22 8.16 28.28
N VAL A 441 6.21 8.70 27.62
CA VAL A 441 5.37 7.94 26.66
C VAL A 441 6.20 7.56 25.43
N ILE A 442 6.97 8.50 24.88
CA ILE A 442 7.91 8.24 23.78
C ILE A 442 8.99 7.25 24.21
N PHE A 443 9.58 7.44 25.40
CA PHE A 443 10.60 6.56 25.93
C PHE A 443 10.05 5.16 26.19
N GLY A 444 8.83 5.04 26.72
CA GLY A 444 8.14 3.77 26.92
C GLY A 444 7.85 3.04 25.61
N ALA A 445 7.42 3.75 24.57
CA ALA A 445 7.23 3.18 23.24
C ALA A 445 8.55 2.66 22.65
N LYS A 446 9.66 3.38 22.84
CA LYS A 446 11.02 2.93 22.47
C LYS A 446 11.45 1.69 23.27
N ALA A 447 11.27 1.70 24.60
CA ALA A 447 11.68 0.59 25.46
C ALA A 447 10.91 -0.70 25.14
N VAL A 448 9.62 -0.57 24.83
CA VAL A 448 8.77 -1.71 24.44
C VAL A 448 9.18 -2.23 23.07
N SER A 449 9.50 -1.38 22.11
CA SER A 449 10.07 -1.74 20.81
C SER A 449 11.37 -2.55 21.00
N TYR A 450 12.25 -2.12 21.92
CA TYR A 450 13.51 -2.79 22.20
C TYR A 450 13.34 -4.16 22.85
N THR A 451 12.41 -4.31 23.80
CA THR A 451 12.28 -5.54 24.59
C THR A 451 11.48 -6.65 23.89
N HIS A 452 10.50 -6.32 23.08
CA HIS A 452 9.66 -7.31 22.40
C HIS A 452 10.13 -7.71 21.00
N LEU A 453 10.95 -6.89 20.37
CA LEU A 453 11.38 -7.13 19.00
C LEU A 453 12.83 -7.70 18.93
N THR A 454 13.58 -7.64 20.03
CA THR A 454 14.96 -8.18 20.14
C THR A 454 15.05 -9.51 20.86
N LEU A 455 13.93 -10.12 21.28
CA LEU A 455 13.98 -11.49 21.81
C LEU A 455 14.44 -12.44 20.71
N PRO A 456 15.60 -13.11 20.87
CA PRO A 456 16.04 -14.09 19.89
C PRO A 456 15.01 -15.21 19.84
N THR A 457 14.54 -15.52 18.63
CA THR A 457 14.00 -16.84 18.37
C THR A 457 15.03 -17.85 18.86
N LYS A 458 14.75 -18.52 19.96
CA LYS A 458 15.52 -19.70 20.35
C LYS A 458 15.54 -20.64 19.15
N LEU A 459 16.68 -20.74 18.50
CA LEU A 459 17.01 -21.88 17.68
C LEU A 459 17.02 -23.08 18.62
N GLU A 460 15.95 -23.87 18.59
CA GLU A 460 16.06 -25.24 19.07
C GLU A 460 16.91 -25.99 18.03
N VAL A 461 18.09 -26.32 18.46
CA VAL A 461 18.98 -27.26 17.79
C VAL A 461 18.44 -28.68 17.96
#